data_4042d9c4703ff571a8ea60c662c65d29
#
_entry.id   4042d9c4703ff571a8ea60c662c65d29
#
_cell.length_a   1.000
_cell.length_b   1.000
_cell.length_c   1.000
_cell.angle_alpha   90.00
_cell.angle_beta   90.00
_cell.angle_gamma   90.00
#
_symmetry.space_group_name_H-M   'P 1'
#
loop_
_entity.id
_entity.type
_entity.pdbx_description
1 polymer ?
#
loop_
_entity_poly.entity_id
_entity_poly.type
_entity_poly.pdbx_seq_one_letter_code
_entity_poly.pdbx_strand_id
1 'polypeptide(L)'
;MMGIQEGIKGKKPALLAYFTIIGAIIAISIHNNKPEVFSRFHIRQAFGVHILFHAFALFISQWFNEFAFLGLYVMYLLLWGFGFYSALQNTKKSLPFIGIYFQQWFSFIR
;
A
#
# COMPACT_ATOMS: atom_id res chain seq x y z
N MET A 1 -9.67 19.92 12.24
CA MET A 1 -9.45 19.91 11.72
C MET A 1 -9.16 19.68 11.15
N MET A 2 -9.19 19.64 11.43
CA MET A 2 -9.08 19.52 10.48
C MET A 2 -8.32 19.96 9.66
N GLY A 3 -8.15 20.52 9.96
CA GLY A 3 -7.67 21.43 8.96
C GLY A 3 -6.39 20.97 8.35
N ILE A 4 -5.51 20.42 9.15
CA ILE A 4 -4.21 19.92 8.68
C ILE A 4 -4.38 18.77 7.70
N GLN A 5 -5.30 17.87 8.00
CA GLN A 5 -5.53 16.73 7.12
C GLN A 5 -6.22 17.13 5.83
N GLU A 6 -7.01 18.18 5.92
CA GLU A 6 -7.68 18.70 4.74
C GLU A 6 -6.70 19.32 3.77
N GLY A 7 -5.52 19.72 4.25
CA GLY A 7 -4.49 20.27 3.39
C GLY A 7 -3.87 19.27 2.45
N ILE A 8 -4.03 17.96 2.71
CA ILE A 8 -3.45 16.93 1.87
C ILE A 8 -4.57 16.25 1.08
N LYS A 9 -4.63 16.58 -0.19
CA LYS A 9 -5.62 15.99 -1.08
C LYS A 9 -5.29 14.53 -1.35
N GLY A 10 -6.29 13.68 -1.23
CA GLY A 10 -6.13 12.25 -1.48
C GLY A 10 -5.67 11.45 -0.28
N LYS A 11 -5.61 12.06 0.91
CA LYS A 11 -5.14 11.34 2.10
C LYS A 11 -6.07 10.21 2.50
N LYS A 12 -7.38 10.40 2.43
CA LYS A 12 -8.32 9.36 2.83
C LYS A 12 -8.18 8.09 1.99
N PRO A 13 -8.22 8.16 0.65
CA PRO A 13 -7.98 6.95 -0.13
C PRO A 13 -6.58 6.40 0.05
N ALA A 14 -5.57 7.24 0.27
CA ALA A 14 -4.23 6.77 0.53
C ALA A 14 -4.17 5.89 1.79
N LEU A 15 -4.79 6.34 2.87
CA LEU A 15 -4.82 5.57 4.12
C LEU A 15 -5.66 4.31 3.98
N LEU A 16 -6.81 4.42 3.32
CA LEU A 16 -7.70 3.29 3.11
C LEU A 16 -7.01 2.16 2.37
N ALA A 17 -6.15 2.49 1.40
CA ALA A 17 -5.47 1.50 0.60
C ALA A 17 -4.58 0.58 1.44
N TYR A 18 -4.08 1.06 2.57
CA TYR A 18 -3.18 0.25 3.40
C TYR A 18 -3.90 -0.74 4.30
N PHE A 19 -5.20 -0.60 4.52
CA PHE A 19 -5.88 -1.48 5.47
C PHE A 19 -5.91 -2.93 4.99
N THR A 20 -6.41 -3.18 3.79
CA THR A 20 -6.48 -4.52 3.21
C THR A 20 -6.46 -4.41 1.69
N ILE A 21 -6.36 -5.58 1.02
CA ILE A 21 -6.48 -5.59 -0.45
C ILE A 21 -7.85 -5.06 -0.89
N ILE A 22 -8.89 -5.35 -0.12
CA ILE A 22 -10.24 -4.82 -0.41
C ILE A 22 -10.24 -3.30 -0.26
N GLY A 23 -9.61 -2.81 0.80
CA GLY A 23 -9.45 -1.36 0.99
C GLY A 23 -8.70 -0.71 -0.16
N ALA A 24 -7.69 -1.38 -0.69
CA ALA A 24 -6.94 -0.86 -1.84
C ALA A 24 -7.83 -0.75 -3.07
N ILE A 25 -8.66 -1.74 -3.32
CA ILE A 25 -9.59 -1.72 -4.46
C ILE A 25 -10.60 -0.59 -4.31
N ILE A 26 -11.14 -0.41 -3.12
CA ILE A 26 -12.08 0.69 -2.84
C ILE A 26 -11.37 2.02 -3.02
N ALA A 27 -10.12 2.12 -2.56
CA ALA A 27 -9.33 3.34 -2.70
C ALA A 27 -9.10 3.70 -4.17
N ILE A 28 -8.84 2.70 -5.01
CA ILE A 28 -8.69 2.93 -6.45
C ILE A 28 -9.97 3.53 -7.02
N SER A 29 -11.12 3.01 -6.62
CA SER A 29 -12.41 3.52 -7.08
C SER A 29 -12.60 4.98 -6.68
N ILE A 30 -12.29 5.31 -5.43
CA ILE A 30 -12.39 6.69 -4.95
C ILE A 30 -11.41 7.59 -5.70
N HIS A 31 -10.20 7.12 -5.88
CA HIS A 31 -9.15 7.86 -6.57
C HIS A 31 -9.54 8.16 -8.02
N ASN A 32 -10.17 7.20 -8.70
CA ASN A 32 -10.56 7.39 -10.09
C ASN A 32 -11.56 8.54 -10.27
N ASN A 33 -12.39 8.78 -9.27
CA ASN A 33 -13.36 9.87 -9.31
C ASN A 33 -12.70 11.23 -9.10
N LYS A 34 -11.62 11.26 -8.31
CA LYS A 34 -10.89 12.50 -8.02
C LYS A 34 -9.41 12.19 -7.85
N PRO A 35 -8.68 12.04 -8.96
CA PRO A 35 -7.26 11.67 -8.88
C PRO A 35 -6.42 12.75 -8.20
N GLU A 36 -5.57 12.29 -7.28
CA GLU A 36 -4.63 13.16 -6.57
C GLU A 36 -3.26 12.50 -6.57
N VAL A 37 -2.20 13.31 -6.60
CA VAL A 37 -0.83 12.79 -6.62
C VAL A 37 -0.53 11.96 -5.40
N PHE A 38 -0.95 12.43 -4.23
CA PHE A 38 -0.69 11.74 -2.97
C PHE A 38 -1.36 10.37 -2.93
N SER A 39 -2.64 10.30 -3.28
CA SER A 39 -3.36 9.03 -3.27
C SER A 39 -2.78 8.07 -4.30
N ARG A 40 -2.44 8.57 -5.49
CA ARG A 40 -1.84 7.72 -6.52
C ARG A 40 -0.59 7.04 -6.03
N PHE A 41 0.31 7.78 -5.40
CA PHE A 41 1.56 7.21 -4.89
C PHE A 41 1.29 6.10 -3.88
N HIS A 42 0.46 6.39 -2.88
CA HIS A 42 0.23 5.45 -1.78
C HIS A 42 -0.65 4.27 -2.19
N ILE A 43 -1.60 4.48 -3.10
CA ILE A 43 -2.41 3.36 -3.59
C ILE A 43 -1.54 2.37 -4.35
N ARG A 44 -0.65 2.87 -5.22
CA ARG A 44 0.28 1.99 -5.93
C ARG A 44 1.15 1.21 -4.96
N GLN A 45 1.69 1.88 -3.94
CA GLN A 45 2.55 1.24 -2.97
C GLN A 45 1.80 0.22 -2.13
N ALA A 46 0.63 0.59 -1.62
CA ALA A 46 -0.19 -0.29 -0.81
C ALA A 46 -0.68 -1.50 -1.60
N PHE A 47 -1.12 -1.28 -2.83
CA PHE A 47 -1.56 -2.35 -3.71
C PHE A 47 -0.41 -3.34 -3.95
N GLY A 48 0.80 -2.83 -4.19
CA GLY A 48 1.97 -3.68 -4.35
C GLY A 48 2.28 -4.51 -3.11
N VAL A 49 2.21 -3.90 -1.93
CA VAL A 49 2.45 -4.62 -0.67
C VAL A 49 1.43 -5.74 -0.50
N HIS A 50 0.15 -5.46 -0.73
CA HIS A 50 -0.88 -6.48 -0.60
C HIS A 50 -0.72 -7.62 -1.61
N ILE A 51 -0.46 -7.28 -2.87
CA ILE A 51 -0.26 -8.29 -3.92
C ILE A 51 0.95 -9.16 -3.59
N LEU A 52 2.04 -8.53 -3.18
CA LEU A 52 3.27 -9.24 -2.83
C LEU A 52 3.01 -10.23 -1.68
N PHE A 53 2.33 -9.77 -0.64
CA PHE A 53 2.03 -10.62 0.51
C PHE A 53 1.18 -11.82 0.09
N HIS A 54 0.10 -11.58 -0.66
CA HIS A 54 -0.79 -12.66 -1.05
C HIS A 54 -0.12 -13.64 -2.01
N ALA A 55 0.70 -13.13 -2.93
CA ALA A 55 1.41 -14.00 -3.86
C ALA A 55 2.39 -14.91 -3.13
N PHE A 56 3.16 -14.36 -2.20
CA PHE A 56 4.09 -15.17 -1.42
C PHE A 56 3.38 -16.11 -0.47
N ALA A 57 2.24 -15.71 0.07
CA ALA A 57 1.47 -16.59 0.94
C ALA A 57 0.96 -17.81 0.17
N LEU A 58 0.46 -17.59 -1.05
CA LEU A 58 0.03 -18.70 -1.89
C LEU A 58 1.19 -19.63 -2.25
N PHE A 59 2.34 -19.03 -2.58
CA PHE A 59 3.53 -19.80 -2.93
C PHE A 59 4.00 -20.64 -1.75
N ILE A 60 4.13 -20.03 -0.56
CA ILE A 60 4.63 -20.70 0.63
C ILE A 60 3.66 -21.79 1.09
N SER A 61 2.35 -21.64 0.86
CA SER A 61 1.37 -22.61 1.26
C SER A 61 1.61 -23.98 0.63
N GLN A 62 2.33 -24.03 -0.50
CA GLN A 62 2.66 -25.29 -1.17
C GLN A 62 3.67 -26.12 -0.38
N TRP A 63 4.47 -25.48 0.46
CA TRP A 63 5.53 -26.17 1.22
C TRP A 63 5.22 -26.33 2.69
N PHE A 64 4.15 -25.70 3.17
CA PHE A 64 3.68 -25.82 4.54
C PHE A 64 4.80 -25.63 5.56
N ASN A 65 5.40 -24.44 5.58
CA ASN A 65 6.50 -24.09 6.47
C ASN A 65 6.08 -22.95 7.38
N GLU A 66 5.93 -23.22 8.68
CA GLU A 66 5.48 -22.23 9.65
C GLU A 66 6.47 -21.07 9.80
N PHE A 67 7.76 -21.37 9.75
CA PHE A 67 8.77 -20.31 9.86
C PHE A 67 8.75 -19.38 8.67
N ALA A 68 8.47 -19.93 7.48
CA ALA A 68 8.34 -19.08 6.29
C ALA A 68 7.14 -18.14 6.39
N PHE A 69 6.02 -18.64 6.92
CA PHE A 69 4.86 -17.79 7.13
C PHE A 69 5.13 -16.71 8.17
N LEU A 70 5.84 -17.05 9.24
CA LEU A 70 6.20 -16.07 10.27
C LEU A 70 7.06 -14.96 9.65
N GLY A 71 8.07 -15.34 8.87
CA GLY A 71 8.92 -14.38 8.19
C GLY A 71 8.15 -13.48 7.23
N LEU A 72 7.21 -14.09 6.50
CA LEU A 72 6.37 -13.34 5.57
C LEU A 72 5.51 -12.31 6.31
N TYR A 73 4.89 -12.70 7.43
CA TYR A 73 4.09 -11.79 8.24
C TYR A 73 4.93 -10.64 8.78
N VAL A 74 6.11 -10.93 9.29
CA VAL A 74 6.99 -9.89 9.83
C VAL A 74 7.35 -8.91 8.72
N MET A 75 7.74 -9.42 7.56
CA MET A 75 8.07 -8.57 6.43
C MET A 75 6.87 -7.72 6.00
N TYR A 76 5.70 -8.34 5.92
CA TYR A 76 4.48 -7.62 5.54
C TYR A 76 4.19 -6.48 6.52
N LEU A 77 4.30 -6.75 7.82
CA LEU A 77 4.05 -5.73 8.84
C LEU A 77 5.05 -4.57 8.74
N LEU A 78 6.31 -4.88 8.45
CA LEU A 78 7.32 -3.83 8.30
C LEU A 78 7.04 -2.97 7.08
N LEU A 79 6.74 -3.59 5.94
CA LEU A 79 6.45 -2.84 4.72
C LEU A 79 5.14 -2.07 4.85
N TRP A 80 4.14 -2.71 5.41
CA TRP A 80 2.85 -2.07 5.65
C TRP A 80 2.99 -0.87 6.59
N GLY A 81 3.70 -1.09 7.70
CA GLY A 81 3.90 -0.04 8.69
C GLY A 81 4.66 1.14 8.14
N PHE A 82 5.71 0.88 7.35
CA PHE A 82 6.47 1.94 6.71
C PHE A 82 5.59 2.78 5.80
N GLY A 83 4.83 2.12 4.94
CA GLY A 83 3.98 2.82 3.98
C GLY A 83 2.85 3.58 4.66
N PHE A 84 2.19 2.93 5.61
CA PHE A 84 1.09 3.55 6.33
C PHE A 84 1.57 4.76 7.14
N TYR A 85 2.69 4.61 7.82
CA TYR A 85 3.28 5.72 8.58
C TYR A 85 3.64 6.89 7.66
N SER A 86 4.21 6.59 6.50
CA SER A 86 4.51 7.63 5.51
C SER A 86 3.26 8.40 5.11
N ALA A 87 2.15 7.67 4.89
CA ALA A 87 0.89 8.30 4.53
C ALA A 87 0.35 9.16 5.67
N LEU A 88 0.48 8.67 6.92
CA LEU A 88 0.05 9.44 8.08
C LEU A 88 0.85 10.72 8.25
N GLN A 89 2.13 10.69 7.90
CA GLN A 89 3.02 11.85 7.98
C GLN A 89 2.88 12.80 6.78
N ASN A 90 1.93 12.54 5.90
CA ASN A 90 1.68 13.37 4.72
C ASN A 90 2.88 13.38 3.75
N THR A 91 3.63 12.30 3.71
CA THR A 91 4.80 12.17 2.86
C THR A 91 4.61 11.04 1.86
N LYS A 92 5.42 11.06 0.80
CA LYS A 92 5.42 10.05 -0.23
C LYS A 92 6.76 9.33 -0.23
N LYS A 93 7.01 8.58 0.84
CA LYS A 93 8.26 7.84 0.96
C LYS A 93 8.10 6.46 0.34
N SER A 94 8.93 6.19 -0.65
CA SER A 94 8.95 4.89 -1.32
C SER A 94 9.57 3.84 -0.41
N LEU A 95 9.02 2.63 -0.46
CA LEU A 95 9.59 1.51 0.28
C LEU A 95 11.02 1.26 -0.20
N PRO A 96 11.92 0.87 0.71
CA PRO A 96 13.29 0.56 0.33
C PRO A 96 13.31 -0.57 -0.72
N PHE A 97 14.12 -0.40 -1.76
CA PHE A 97 14.40 -1.39 -2.78
C PHE A 97 13.24 -1.69 -3.72
N ILE A 98 12.00 -1.86 -3.21
CA ILE A 98 10.88 -2.33 -4.03
C ILE A 98 9.84 -1.27 -4.32
N GLY A 99 9.83 -0.16 -3.59
CA GLY A 99 8.80 0.86 -3.77
C GLY A 99 8.78 1.45 -5.17
N ILE A 100 9.95 1.69 -5.74
CA ILE A 100 10.03 2.26 -7.09
C ILE A 100 9.40 1.32 -8.12
N TYR A 101 9.56 0.01 -7.94
CA TYR A 101 8.97 -0.97 -8.84
C TYR A 101 7.45 -0.96 -8.74
N PHE A 102 6.91 -0.80 -7.53
CA PHE A 102 5.48 -0.69 -7.37
C PHE A 102 4.92 0.52 -8.11
N GLN A 103 5.64 1.63 -8.10
CA GLN A 103 5.19 2.82 -8.83
C GLN A 103 5.19 2.58 -10.34
N GLN A 104 6.13 1.81 -10.84
CA GLN A 104 6.24 1.50 -12.27
C GLN A 104 5.26 0.43 -12.69
N TRP A 105 5.19 -0.66 -11.93
CA TRP A 105 4.36 -1.82 -12.28
C TRP A 105 2.88 -1.51 -12.23
N PHE A 106 2.46 -0.66 -11.31
CA PHE A 106 1.06 -0.34 -11.13
C PHE A 106 0.71 1.04 -11.70
N SER A 107 1.38 1.42 -12.77
CA SER A 107 1.15 2.71 -13.42
C SER A 107 -0.25 2.83 -14.03
N PHE A 108 -0.98 1.70 -14.18
CA PHE A 108 -2.37 1.76 -14.61
C PHE A 108 -3.26 2.45 -13.59
N ILE A 109 -2.83 2.54 -12.35
CA ILE A 109 -3.49 3.34 -11.32
C ILE A 109 -3.05 4.78 -11.56
N ARG A 110 -3.89 5.52 -12.23
CA ARG A 110 -3.58 6.90 -12.59
C ARG A 110 -4.19 7.87 -11.62
#